data_9ee8ac602e7ee3d7d5ea43ad97d6257b
#
_entry.id   9ee8ac602e7ee3d7d5ea43ad97d6257b
#
_cell.length_a   1.000
_cell.length_b   1.000
_cell.length_c   1.000
_cell.angle_alpha   90.00
_cell.angle_beta   90.00
_cell.angle_gamma   90.00
#
_symmetry.space_group_name_H-M   'P 1'
#
loop_
_entity.id
_entity.type
_entity.pdbx_description
1 polymer ?
#
loop_
_entity_poly.entity_id
_entity_poly.type
_entity_poly.pdbx_seq_one_letter_code
_entity_poly.pdbx_strand_id
1 'polypeptide(L)'
;MGAGIAGLSFAIRAAEHGRVVVLSKGKVMESNTAWAQGGIASVLPDGLRDPGDGCDKHVADTLGAGAGLCREPVVRMVVEEGAAAIDDLTRYGANFDREAAEGGFVLGREGGHSHRRILHSKDTTGREIARALVEKARQTPNLELLEDHFCIDLVTTGKLGAVSDDRVLGAYALERATGEDRVFRADRVILASGGCGKV
;
A
#
# COMPACT_ATOMS: atom_id res chain seq x y z
N MET A 1 4.52 -10.45 2.45
CA MET A 1 3.56 -10.89 3.47
C MET A 1 2.67 -9.72 3.81
N GLY A 2 1.35 -9.86 3.62
CA GLY A 2 0.32 -8.83 3.71
C GLY A 2 -0.18 -8.35 2.34
N ALA A 3 -1.51 -8.27 2.19
CA ALA A 3 -2.22 -7.93 0.96
C ALA A 3 -2.93 -6.56 1.04
N GLY A 4 -2.42 -5.65 1.86
CA GLY A 4 -2.83 -4.24 1.85
C GLY A 4 -2.16 -3.44 0.72
N ILE A 5 -2.42 -2.12 0.69
CA ILE A 5 -1.87 -1.22 -0.34
C ILE A 5 -0.36 -1.36 -0.52
N ALA A 6 0.42 -1.41 0.56
CA ALA A 6 1.87 -1.53 0.49
C ALA A 6 2.32 -2.86 -0.13
N GLY A 7 1.74 -3.99 0.33
CA GLY A 7 2.10 -5.32 -0.17
C GLY A 7 1.74 -5.53 -1.62
N LEU A 8 0.53 -5.15 -2.04
CA LEU A 8 0.08 -5.32 -3.42
C LEU A 8 0.79 -4.37 -4.39
N SER A 9 0.98 -3.09 -4.04
CA SER A 9 1.73 -2.15 -4.89
C SER A 9 3.17 -2.58 -5.11
N PHE A 10 3.83 -3.08 -4.05
CA PHE A 10 5.17 -3.66 -4.17
C PHE A 10 5.16 -4.92 -5.04
N ALA A 11 4.22 -5.85 -4.79
CA ALA A 11 4.17 -7.13 -5.47
C ALA A 11 3.95 -6.99 -6.98
N ILE A 12 3.07 -6.09 -7.42
CA ILE A 12 2.81 -5.81 -8.83
C ILE A 12 4.08 -5.37 -9.55
N ARG A 13 4.84 -4.43 -8.96
CA ARG A 13 6.12 -3.96 -9.52
C ARG A 13 7.21 -5.03 -9.47
N ALA A 14 7.32 -5.75 -8.36
CA ALA A 14 8.34 -6.80 -8.19
C ALA A 14 8.14 -7.99 -9.15
N ALA A 15 6.91 -8.26 -9.57
CA ALA A 15 6.59 -9.34 -10.50
C ALA A 15 7.17 -9.11 -11.92
N GLU A 16 7.56 -7.89 -12.26
CA GLU A 16 8.30 -7.57 -13.49
C GLU A 16 9.74 -8.15 -13.46
N HIS A 17 10.26 -8.42 -12.26
CA HIS A 17 11.64 -8.87 -12.06
C HIS A 17 11.75 -10.34 -11.63
N GLY A 18 10.64 -11.02 -11.36
CA GLY A 18 10.64 -12.42 -10.96
C GLY A 18 9.32 -12.90 -10.37
N ARG A 19 9.32 -14.17 -9.91
CA ARG A 19 8.14 -14.74 -9.28
C ARG A 19 7.90 -14.14 -7.90
N VAL A 20 6.66 -13.72 -7.65
CA VAL A 20 6.21 -13.15 -6.38
C VAL A 20 5.03 -13.93 -5.84
N VAL A 21 5.08 -14.26 -4.56
CA VAL A 21 3.97 -14.83 -3.81
C VAL A 21 3.55 -13.86 -2.72
N VAL A 22 2.28 -13.51 -2.68
CA VAL A 22 1.69 -12.68 -1.61
C VAL A 22 0.89 -13.59 -0.69
N LEU A 23 1.26 -13.63 0.58
CA LEU A 23 0.54 -14.35 1.62
C LEU A 23 -0.41 -13.38 2.35
N SER A 24 -1.69 -13.70 2.37
CA SER A 24 -2.71 -12.98 3.14
C SER A 24 -3.29 -13.87 4.23
N LYS A 25 -3.36 -13.37 5.46
CA LYS A 25 -3.91 -14.11 6.61
C LYS A 25 -5.41 -14.42 6.50
N GLY A 26 -6.12 -13.68 5.67
CA GLY A 26 -7.54 -13.83 5.38
C GLY A 26 -7.79 -13.50 3.92
N LYS A 27 -9.01 -13.07 3.58
CA LYS A 27 -9.34 -12.63 2.23
C LYS A 27 -8.59 -11.34 1.88
N VAL A 28 -8.09 -11.23 0.66
CA VAL A 28 -7.30 -10.06 0.23
C VAL A 28 -8.09 -8.75 0.29
N MET A 29 -9.42 -8.83 0.17
CA MET A 29 -10.31 -7.67 0.33
C MET A 29 -10.60 -7.32 1.81
N GLU A 30 -10.15 -8.11 2.77
CA GLU A 30 -10.28 -7.86 4.21
C GLU A 30 -9.00 -7.22 4.76
N SER A 31 -8.65 -6.05 4.25
CA SER A 31 -7.46 -5.31 4.66
C SER A 31 -7.82 -3.96 5.26
N ASN A 32 -6.93 -3.38 6.07
CA ASN A 32 -7.11 -2.01 6.56
C ASN A 32 -7.26 -1.01 5.41
N THR A 33 -6.64 -1.28 4.27
CA THR A 33 -6.84 -0.49 3.04
C THR A 33 -8.30 -0.51 2.60
N ALA A 34 -8.94 -1.68 2.54
CA ALA A 34 -10.33 -1.80 2.12
C ALA A 34 -11.33 -1.15 3.10
N TRP A 35 -10.96 -1.04 4.38
CA TRP A 35 -11.78 -0.42 5.42
C TRP A 35 -11.54 1.09 5.58
N ALA A 36 -10.55 1.67 4.91
CA ALA A 36 -10.28 3.10 4.96
C ALA A 36 -11.41 3.89 4.30
N GLN A 37 -12.02 4.81 5.04
CA GLN A 37 -13.16 5.61 4.59
C GLN A 37 -12.75 6.96 4.00
N GLY A 38 -11.66 7.54 4.52
CA GLY A 38 -11.13 8.81 4.03
C GLY A 38 -10.55 8.70 2.62
N GLY A 39 -10.22 9.85 2.04
CA GLY A 39 -9.54 9.91 0.76
C GLY A 39 -8.03 9.67 0.86
N ILE A 40 -7.35 9.86 -0.26
CA ILE A 40 -5.89 9.81 -0.33
C ILE A 40 -5.34 11.20 -0.69
N ALA A 41 -4.45 11.73 0.16
CA ALA A 41 -3.86 13.04 -0.02
C ALA A 41 -2.71 13.00 -1.03
N SER A 42 -2.73 13.88 -2.03
CA SER A 42 -1.63 14.06 -2.97
C SER A 42 -1.62 15.46 -3.57
N VAL A 43 -0.44 16.04 -3.73
CA VAL A 43 -0.25 17.25 -4.52
C VAL A 43 -0.12 16.84 -5.98
N LEU A 44 -1.16 17.08 -6.75
CA LEU A 44 -1.19 16.74 -8.17
C LEU A 44 -0.38 17.75 -9.01
N PRO A 45 -0.04 17.41 -10.27
CA PRO A 45 0.59 18.33 -11.21
C PRO A 45 -0.23 19.61 -11.46
N ASP A 46 0.42 20.65 -11.97
CA ASP A 46 -0.24 21.89 -12.38
C ASP A 46 -1.40 21.62 -13.34
N GLY A 47 -2.49 22.34 -13.15
CA GLY A 47 -3.74 22.17 -13.90
C GLY A 47 -4.67 21.07 -13.35
N LEU A 48 -4.20 20.21 -12.47
CA LEU A 48 -4.99 19.16 -11.80
C LEU A 48 -5.12 19.39 -10.29
N ARG A 49 -4.32 20.28 -9.72
CA ARG A 49 -4.31 20.58 -8.27
C ARG A 49 -5.10 21.85 -7.92
N ASP A 50 -5.43 21.98 -6.66
CA ASP A 50 -6.02 23.21 -6.10
C ASP A 50 -5.08 24.41 -6.33
N PRO A 51 -5.58 25.56 -6.81
CA PRO A 51 -4.74 26.72 -7.06
C PRO A 51 -3.94 27.15 -5.83
N GLY A 52 -2.65 27.32 -6.03
CA GLY A 52 -1.72 27.70 -4.96
C GLY A 52 -1.28 26.55 -4.04
N ASP A 53 -1.75 25.31 -4.24
CA ASP A 53 -1.20 24.15 -3.52
C ASP A 53 0.21 23.77 -4.01
N GLY A 54 0.96 23.04 -3.18
CA GLY A 54 2.30 22.57 -3.50
C GLY A 54 2.88 21.67 -2.42
N CYS A 55 3.96 20.96 -2.78
CA CYS A 55 4.61 20.01 -1.88
C CYS A 55 5.04 20.66 -0.56
N ASP A 56 5.62 21.86 -0.57
CA ASP A 56 6.06 22.54 0.65
C ASP A 56 4.90 22.82 1.61
N LYS A 57 3.71 23.17 1.09
CA LYS A 57 2.50 23.38 1.90
C LYS A 57 2.00 22.07 2.50
N HIS A 58 1.99 21.00 1.71
CA HIS A 58 1.59 19.69 2.22
C HIS A 58 2.57 19.16 3.27
N VAL A 59 3.87 19.36 3.08
CA VAL A 59 4.89 19.05 4.09
C VAL A 59 4.64 19.85 5.37
N ALA A 60 4.42 21.17 5.27
CA ALA A 60 4.15 22.00 6.44
C ALA A 60 2.87 21.58 7.18
N ASP A 61 1.78 21.29 6.47
CA ASP A 61 0.54 20.78 7.04
C ASP A 61 0.79 19.45 7.80
N THR A 62 1.55 18.54 7.19
CA THR A 62 1.85 17.22 7.77
C THR A 62 2.72 17.33 9.02
N LEU A 63 3.74 18.20 9.01
CA LEU A 63 4.60 18.46 10.16
C LEU A 63 3.81 19.10 11.30
N GLY A 64 2.92 20.04 10.99
CA GLY A 64 2.03 20.68 11.97
C GLY A 64 1.09 19.67 12.64
N ALA A 65 0.40 18.84 11.84
CA ALA A 65 -0.49 17.79 12.34
C ALA A 65 0.25 16.71 13.15
N GLY A 66 1.48 16.42 12.76
CA GLY A 66 2.32 15.40 13.40
C GLY A 66 2.92 15.80 14.75
N ALA A 67 2.74 17.06 15.18
CA ALA A 67 3.09 17.55 16.52
C ALA A 67 4.51 17.18 17.00
N GLY A 68 5.49 17.24 16.11
CA GLY A 68 6.90 16.94 16.41
C GLY A 68 7.30 15.46 16.32
N LEU A 69 6.39 14.57 15.97
CA LEU A 69 6.69 13.13 15.77
C LEU A 69 7.18 12.78 14.36
N CYS A 70 7.07 13.73 13.43
CA CYS A 70 7.46 13.51 12.04
C CYS A 70 8.97 13.70 11.82
N ARG A 71 9.53 12.90 10.91
CA ARG A 71 10.85 13.15 10.31
C ARG A 71 10.67 13.86 8.98
N GLU A 72 10.99 15.14 8.92
CA GLU A 72 10.75 15.98 7.73
C GLU A 72 11.28 15.38 6.42
N PRO A 73 12.51 14.83 6.32
CA PRO A 73 12.98 14.25 5.07
C PRO A 73 12.10 13.10 4.56
N VAL A 74 11.51 12.31 5.48
CA VAL A 74 10.59 11.22 5.13
C VAL A 74 9.24 11.78 4.67
N VAL A 75 8.72 12.79 5.37
CA VAL A 75 7.47 13.47 4.97
C VAL A 75 7.62 14.06 3.56
N ARG A 76 8.73 14.76 3.30
CA ARG A 76 9.01 15.37 1.99
C ARG A 76 9.05 14.32 0.88
N MET A 77 9.78 13.24 1.08
CA MET A 77 9.86 12.13 0.13
C MET A 77 8.47 11.57 -0.19
N VAL A 78 7.65 11.29 0.83
CA VAL A 78 6.29 10.75 0.64
C VAL A 78 5.39 11.72 -0.11
N VAL A 79 5.46 13.02 0.22
CA VAL A 79 4.66 14.05 -0.43
C VAL A 79 5.05 14.23 -1.90
N GLU A 80 6.34 14.28 -2.20
CA GLU A 80 6.86 14.47 -3.55
C GLU A 80 6.57 13.27 -4.46
N GLU A 81 6.58 12.05 -3.93
CA GLU A 81 6.25 10.84 -4.68
C GLU A 81 4.73 10.60 -4.82
N GLY A 82 3.90 11.37 -4.12
CA GLY A 82 2.46 11.16 -4.05
C GLY A 82 1.75 11.17 -5.40
N ALA A 83 2.09 12.13 -6.29
CA ALA A 83 1.47 12.24 -7.61
C ALA A 83 1.74 11.00 -8.49
N ALA A 84 2.97 10.49 -8.47
CA ALA A 84 3.33 9.27 -9.20
C ALA A 84 2.60 8.04 -8.66
N ALA A 85 2.40 7.97 -7.34
CA ALA A 85 1.63 6.89 -6.72
C ALA A 85 0.13 6.93 -7.12
N ILE A 86 -0.46 8.12 -7.23
CA ILE A 86 -1.84 8.29 -7.75
C ILE A 86 -1.95 7.87 -9.21
N ASP A 87 -0.97 8.23 -10.03
CA ASP A 87 -0.92 7.81 -11.43
C ASP A 87 -0.85 6.28 -11.56
N ASP A 88 -0.01 5.62 -10.76
CA ASP A 88 0.05 4.16 -10.72
C ASP A 88 -1.29 3.53 -10.33
N LEU A 89 -1.94 4.03 -9.26
CA LEU A 89 -3.25 3.52 -8.85
C LEU A 89 -4.30 3.69 -9.96
N THR A 90 -4.28 4.83 -10.65
CA THR A 90 -5.19 5.10 -11.78
C THR A 90 -4.91 4.14 -12.94
N ARG A 91 -3.64 3.91 -13.28
CA ARG A 91 -3.23 2.93 -14.30
C ARG A 91 -3.59 1.48 -13.91
N TYR A 92 -3.63 1.18 -12.62
CA TYR A 92 -4.10 -0.11 -12.11
C TYR A 92 -5.62 -0.24 -12.06
N GLY A 93 -6.34 0.83 -12.49
CA GLY A 93 -7.79 0.82 -12.62
C GLY A 93 -8.55 1.33 -11.41
N ALA A 94 -7.91 2.11 -10.51
CA ALA A 94 -8.63 2.82 -9.47
C ALA A 94 -9.43 3.99 -10.05
N ASN A 95 -10.72 4.04 -9.70
CA ASN A 95 -11.64 5.07 -10.17
C ASN A 95 -11.83 6.12 -9.09
N PHE A 96 -11.13 7.23 -9.21
CA PHE A 96 -11.36 8.42 -8.39
C PHE A 96 -12.46 9.30 -9.00
N ASP A 97 -13.17 10.03 -8.16
CA ASP A 97 -14.25 10.93 -8.58
C ASP A 97 -13.67 12.04 -9.48
N ARG A 98 -14.36 12.29 -10.60
CA ARG A 98 -13.95 13.26 -11.63
C ARG A 98 -15.01 14.32 -11.86
N GLU A 99 -14.56 15.52 -12.21
CA GLU A 99 -15.43 16.60 -12.61
C GLU A 99 -16.08 16.29 -13.99
N ALA A 100 -17.37 16.65 -14.10
CA ALA A 100 -18.16 16.33 -15.29
C ALA A 100 -17.71 17.07 -16.56
N ALA A 101 -17.11 18.26 -16.41
CA ALA A 101 -16.84 19.16 -17.53
C ALA A 101 -15.40 19.07 -18.07
N GLU A 102 -14.39 18.83 -17.24
CA GLU A 102 -12.98 18.97 -17.62
C GLU A 102 -12.15 17.70 -17.35
N GLY A 103 -12.75 16.63 -16.88
CA GLY A 103 -12.05 15.35 -16.63
C GLY A 103 -11.02 15.40 -15.48
N GLY A 104 -10.90 16.53 -14.76
CA GLY A 104 -10.10 16.69 -13.56
C GLY A 104 -10.61 15.85 -12.39
N PHE A 105 -9.80 15.70 -11.35
CA PHE A 105 -10.24 15.03 -10.13
C PHE A 105 -11.06 15.98 -9.25
N VAL A 106 -12.13 15.47 -8.64
CA VAL A 106 -12.81 16.17 -7.56
C VAL A 106 -11.96 16.08 -6.30
N LEU A 107 -11.41 17.21 -5.86
CA LEU A 107 -10.53 17.23 -4.69
C LEU A 107 -11.26 17.72 -3.46
N GLY A 108 -11.23 16.93 -2.41
CA GLY A 108 -11.70 17.29 -1.08
C GLY A 108 -10.64 18.00 -0.24
N ARG A 109 -11.06 18.59 0.89
CA ARG A 109 -10.20 19.10 1.94
C ARG A 109 -10.65 18.53 3.28
N GLU A 110 -9.77 17.80 3.92
CA GLU A 110 -9.99 17.25 5.26
C GLU A 110 -9.23 18.06 6.32
N GLY A 111 -9.47 17.75 7.60
CA GLY A 111 -8.81 18.40 8.71
C GLY A 111 -7.28 18.31 8.64
N GLY A 112 -6.59 19.38 9.01
CA GLY A 112 -5.13 19.48 8.93
C GLY A 112 -4.57 19.88 7.58
N HIS A 113 -5.39 19.91 6.51
CA HIS A 113 -4.96 20.35 5.18
C HIS A 113 -5.31 21.81 4.89
N SER A 114 -4.34 22.59 4.44
CA SER A 114 -4.53 23.99 4.02
C SER A 114 -5.21 24.12 2.66
N HIS A 115 -5.10 23.12 1.79
CA HIS A 115 -5.62 23.10 0.42
C HIS A 115 -6.43 21.83 0.13
N ARG A 116 -7.20 21.86 -0.96
CA ARG A 116 -7.91 20.69 -1.48
C ARG A 116 -6.90 19.79 -2.20
N ARG A 117 -6.64 18.60 -1.65
CA ARG A 117 -5.71 17.63 -2.23
C ARG A 117 -6.10 16.18 -1.97
N ILE A 118 -7.33 15.98 -1.48
CA ILE A 118 -7.80 14.66 -1.12
C ILE A 118 -8.59 14.07 -2.29
N LEU A 119 -8.09 13.01 -2.89
CA LEU A 119 -8.80 12.25 -3.90
C LEU A 119 -9.76 11.27 -3.24
N HIS A 120 -10.97 11.16 -3.77
CA HIS A 120 -12.02 10.30 -3.26
C HIS A 120 -12.54 9.34 -4.33
N SER A 121 -13.11 8.24 -3.90
CA SER A 121 -14.01 7.41 -4.68
C SER A 121 -15.28 7.21 -3.85
N LYS A 122 -16.23 8.11 -4.00
CA LYS A 122 -17.43 8.17 -3.16
C LYS A 122 -17.07 8.12 -1.66
N ASP A 123 -17.79 7.33 -0.89
CA ASP A 123 -17.55 7.16 0.56
C ASP A 123 -16.64 5.94 0.88
N THR A 124 -16.05 5.32 -0.13
CA THR A 124 -15.32 4.04 0.03
C THR A 124 -13.99 4.00 -0.73
N THR A 125 -13.23 5.07 -0.63
CA THR A 125 -11.96 5.23 -1.37
C THR A 125 -10.99 4.05 -1.14
N GLY A 126 -10.84 3.61 0.10
CA GLY A 126 -9.97 2.48 0.40
C GLY A 126 -10.43 1.17 -0.24
N ARG A 127 -11.75 0.93 -0.32
CA ARG A 127 -12.30 -0.25 -0.99
C ARG A 127 -12.04 -0.22 -2.49
N GLU A 128 -12.16 0.93 -3.13
CA GLU A 128 -11.86 1.09 -4.55
C GLU A 128 -10.37 0.87 -4.84
N ILE A 129 -9.47 1.43 -4.03
CA ILE A 129 -8.04 1.19 -4.14
C ILE A 129 -7.72 -0.31 -3.97
N ALA A 130 -8.29 -0.95 -2.95
CA ALA A 130 -8.10 -2.38 -2.72
C ALA A 130 -8.60 -3.22 -3.90
N ARG A 131 -9.79 -2.91 -4.45
CA ARG A 131 -10.34 -3.57 -5.64
C ARG A 131 -9.38 -3.49 -6.82
N ALA A 132 -8.94 -2.28 -7.16
CA ALA A 132 -8.06 -2.03 -8.30
C ALA A 132 -6.73 -2.79 -8.16
N LEU A 133 -6.12 -2.73 -6.97
CA LEU A 133 -4.86 -3.44 -6.69
C LEU A 133 -5.02 -4.96 -6.75
N VAL A 134 -6.09 -5.51 -6.21
CA VAL A 134 -6.36 -6.96 -6.24
C VAL A 134 -6.62 -7.45 -7.66
N GLU A 135 -7.42 -6.71 -8.45
CA GLU A 135 -7.64 -7.03 -9.86
C GLU A 135 -6.35 -6.98 -10.66
N LYS A 136 -5.57 -5.91 -10.50
CA LYS A 136 -4.27 -5.77 -11.16
C LYS A 136 -3.33 -6.90 -10.77
N ALA A 137 -3.23 -7.23 -9.49
CA ALA A 137 -2.38 -8.31 -9.02
C ALA A 137 -2.77 -9.67 -9.62
N ARG A 138 -4.07 -9.98 -9.70
CA ARG A 138 -4.58 -11.21 -10.33
C ARG A 138 -4.28 -11.31 -11.82
N GLN A 139 -4.16 -10.18 -12.51
CA GLN A 139 -3.83 -10.11 -13.94
C GLN A 139 -2.32 -10.02 -14.20
N THR A 140 -1.52 -9.81 -13.15
CA THR A 140 -0.06 -9.62 -13.28
C THR A 140 0.63 -10.98 -13.43
N PRO A 141 1.35 -11.24 -14.53
CA PRO A 141 2.15 -12.44 -14.68
C PRO A 141 3.17 -12.58 -13.53
N ASN A 142 3.55 -13.80 -13.21
CA ASN A 142 4.51 -14.13 -12.14
C ASN A 142 4.09 -13.73 -10.71
N LEU A 143 2.85 -13.27 -10.50
CA LEU A 143 2.32 -12.93 -9.18
C LEU A 143 1.22 -13.90 -8.78
N GLU A 144 1.41 -14.52 -7.61
CA GLU A 144 0.45 -15.45 -7.02
C GLU A 144 -0.09 -14.87 -5.69
N LEU A 145 -1.42 -14.84 -5.53
CA LEU A 145 -2.08 -14.41 -4.30
C LEU A 145 -2.61 -15.63 -3.56
N LEU A 146 -2.12 -15.85 -2.36
CA LEU A 146 -2.56 -16.91 -1.47
C LEU A 146 -3.33 -16.33 -0.29
N GLU A 147 -4.64 -16.51 -0.30
CA GLU A 147 -5.54 -16.17 0.79
C GLU A 147 -5.50 -17.23 1.91
N ASP A 148 -5.92 -16.86 3.10
CA ASP A 148 -6.03 -17.75 4.25
C ASP A 148 -4.70 -18.42 4.64
N HIS A 149 -3.57 -17.76 4.36
CA HIS A 149 -2.22 -18.18 4.74
C HIS A 149 -1.70 -17.27 5.84
N PHE A 150 -1.79 -17.73 7.08
CA PHE A 150 -1.29 -17.00 8.25
C PHE A 150 0.21 -17.22 8.41
N CYS A 151 1.00 -16.20 8.12
CA CYS A 151 2.45 -16.28 8.30
C CYS A 151 2.78 -16.39 9.79
N ILE A 152 3.48 -17.46 10.17
CA ILE A 152 3.86 -17.75 11.54
C ILE A 152 5.18 -17.08 11.86
N ASP A 153 6.21 -17.31 11.00
CA ASP A 153 7.55 -16.79 11.26
C ASP A 153 8.43 -16.79 9.99
N LEU A 154 9.56 -16.11 10.08
CA LEU A 154 10.61 -16.13 9.06
C LEU A 154 11.52 -17.34 9.26
N VAL A 155 11.90 -17.95 8.15
CA VAL A 155 12.99 -18.93 8.11
C VAL A 155 14.28 -18.16 7.89
N THR A 156 15.21 -18.26 8.85
CA THR A 156 16.52 -17.60 8.75
C THR A 156 17.65 -18.59 8.93
N THR A 157 18.84 -18.25 8.42
CA THR A 157 20.03 -19.08 8.59
C THR A 157 20.40 -19.25 10.06
N GLY A 158 20.22 -18.23 10.91
CA GLY A 158 20.45 -18.30 12.34
C GLY A 158 19.54 -19.30 13.05
N LYS A 159 18.26 -19.33 12.73
CA LYS A 159 17.30 -20.33 13.23
C LYS A 159 17.64 -21.77 12.80
N LEU A 160 18.36 -21.93 11.69
CA LEU A 160 18.85 -23.22 11.22
C LEU A 160 20.23 -23.59 11.77
N GLY A 161 20.77 -22.82 12.71
CA GLY A 161 22.02 -23.11 13.41
C GLY A 161 23.29 -22.51 12.77
N ALA A 162 23.16 -21.61 11.79
CA ALA A 162 24.31 -20.87 11.28
C ALA A 162 24.80 -19.84 12.30
N VAL A 163 26.11 -19.78 12.52
CA VAL A 163 26.73 -18.92 13.54
C VAL A 163 27.07 -17.53 13.02
N SER A 164 27.10 -17.34 11.71
CA SER A 164 27.43 -16.06 11.06
C SER A 164 26.40 -15.70 10.02
N ASP A 165 26.15 -14.40 9.89
CA ASP A 165 25.38 -13.79 8.80
C ASP A 165 23.93 -14.29 8.72
N ASP A 166 23.10 -13.87 9.67
CA ASP A 166 21.69 -14.29 9.71
C ASP A 166 20.91 -13.67 8.54
N ARG A 167 20.53 -14.51 7.58
CA ARG A 167 19.78 -14.13 6.39
C ARG A 167 18.42 -14.78 6.36
N VAL A 168 17.43 -14.05 5.84
CA VAL A 168 16.09 -14.59 5.57
C VAL A 168 16.16 -15.49 4.33
N LEU A 169 15.64 -16.70 4.47
CA LEU A 169 15.54 -17.72 3.42
C LEU A 169 14.11 -17.96 2.94
N GLY A 170 13.14 -17.34 3.63
CA GLY A 170 11.72 -17.50 3.35
C GLY A 170 10.87 -17.30 4.59
N ALA A 171 9.68 -17.87 4.55
CA ALA A 171 8.73 -17.86 5.67
C ALA A 171 7.97 -19.19 5.72
N TYR A 172 7.40 -19.51 6.87
CA TYR A 172 6.41 -20.55 6.95
C TYR A 172 5.08 -19.98 7.45
N ALA A 173 4.01 -20.55 6.92
CA ALA A 173 2.67 -20.08 7.14
C ALA A 173 1.72 -21.26 7.34
N LEU A 174 0.74 -21.08 8.20
CA LEU A 174 -0.38 -21.99 8.36
C LEU A 174 -1.39 -21.73 7.23
N GLU A 175 -1.66 -22.75 6.42
CA GLU A 175 -2.80 -22.76 5.50
C GLU A 175 -4.08 -23.07 6.29
N ARG A 176 -4.90 -22.05 6.52
CA ARG A 176 -6.06 -22.16 7.42
C ARG A 176 -7.13 -23.12 6.92
N ALA A 177 -7.19 -23.36 5.62
CA ALA A 177 -8.16 -24.28 5.02
C ALA A 177 -7.85 -25.76 5.33
N THR A 178 -6.58 -26.12 5.37
CA THR A 178 -6.12 -27.51 5.60
C THR A 178 -5.62 -27.72 7.02
N GLY A 179 -5.21 -26.66 7.71
CA GLY A 179 -4.52 -26.72 8.99
C GLY A 179 -3.06 -27.14 8.87
N GLU A 180 -2.49 -27.15 7.66
CA GLU A 180 -1.13 -27.57 7.41
C GLU A 180 -0.15 -26.40 7.39
N ASP A 181 1.05 -26.64 7.87
CA ASP A 181 2.17 -25.70 7.76
C ASP A 181 2.83 -25.81 6.38
N ARG A 182 3.01 -24.67 5.72
CA ARG A 182 3.67 -24.57 4.41
C ARG A 182 4.90 -23.69 4.49
N VAL A 183 5.99 -24.14 3.86
CA VAL A 183 7.25 -23.40 3.76
C VAL A 183 7.35 -22.72 2.40
N PHE A 184 7.55 -21.41 2.40
CA PHE A 184 7.77 -20.59 1.22
C PHE A 184 9.23 -20.15 1.17
N ARG A 185 10.01 -20.73 0.26
CA ARG A 185 11.40 -20.33 0.04
C ARG A 185 11.44 -19.07 -0.83
N ALA A 186 12.23 -18.09 -0.42
CA ALA A 186 12.39 -16.84 -1.15
C ALA A 186 13.74 -16.20 -0.85
N ASP A 187 14.36 -15.63 -1.88
CA ASP A 187 15.59 -14.85 -1.73
C ASP A 187 15.36 -13.52 -1.02
N ARG A 188 14.14 -13.02 -1.08
CA ARG A 188 13.71 -11.76 -0.43
C ARG A 188 12.32 -11.92 0.15
N VAL A 189 12.15 -11.43 1.36
CA VAL A 189 10.86 -11.39 2.05
C VAL A 189 10.53 -9.95 2.42
N ILE A 190 9.34 -9.51 2.01
CA ILE A 190 8.82 -8.17 2.31
C ILE A 190 7.72 -8.30 3.36
N LEU A 191 7.89 -7.57 4.47
CA LEU A 191 6.90 -7.45 5.53
C LEU A 191 6.03 -6.23 5.25
N ALA A 192 4.77 -6.47 4.89
CA ALA A 192 3.75 -5.45 4.67
C ALA A 192 2.50 -5.78 5.49
N SER A 193 2.71 -6.21 6.73
CA SER A 193 1.68 -6.74 7.64
C SER A 193 0.69 -5.70 8.14
N GLY A 194 0.95 -4.41 7.88
CA GLY A 194 0.14 -3.31 8.39
C GLY A 194 0.43 -2.97 9.85
N GLY A 195 -0.43 -2.17 10.44
CA GLY A 195 -0.32 -1.78 11.85
C GLY A 195 -0.85 -2.85 12.80
N CYS A 196 -0.46 -2.73 14.07
CA CYS A 196 -0.80 -3.67 15.15
C CYS A 196 -1.84 -3.10 16.13
N GLY A 197 -2.84 -2.38 15.64
CA GLY A 197 -3.83 -1.68 16.46
C GLY A 197 -4.76 -2.56 17.31
N LYS A 198 -4.63 -3.88 17.24
CA LYS A 198 -5.42 -4.85 18.01
C LYS A 198 -4.55 -5.95 18.65
N VAL A 199 -3.34 -5.69 18.99
CA VAL A 199 -2.47 -6.57 19.79
C VAL A 199 -2.26 -6.00 21.16
#